data_10d27549cd6e629cc126f8a532486526
#
_entry.id   10d27549cd6e629cc126f8a532486526
#
_cell.length_a   1.000
_cell.length_b   1.000
_cell.length_c   1.000
_cell.angle_alpha   90.00
_cell.angle_beta   90.00
_cell.angle_gamma   90.00
#
_symmetry.space_group_name_H-M   'P 1'
#
loop_
_entity.id
_entity.type
_entity.pdbx_description
1 polymer ?
#
loop_
_entity_poly.entity_id
_entity_poly.type
_entity_poly.pdbx_seq_one_letter_code
_entity_poly.pdbx_strand_id
1 'polypeptide(L)'
;QRSCRRHARTGTEIGFVMEHQGLGFVEAVQLLADRVGMSVPNVREENPQAAAQRAAKKQQQQTLEQVVQAACTFYEQQLPRSPQAWQYVTGRGLSPEIIAHYGIGYAPEGWSPLAQVFQPYPSAALIDSGMVLDNEGRQYDRFRHRIMFPIRNISGQVIGFGGRVLDDSKPKYLNSPDTPLFDKGKNLYGLHEARQAVKDAGRILVVEGYMDVVALAQFGIGYCVAALGTATTAEHVKILMRQTDSIYF
;
A
#
# COMPACT_ATOMS: atom_id res chain seq x y z
N GLN A 1 -20.96 19.67 -27.27
CA GLN A 1 -21.98 19.18 -26.33
C GLN A 1 -22.07 17.66 -26.42
N ARG A 2 -21.36 16.92 -25.58
CA ARG A 2 -21.63 15.50 -25.36
C ARG A 2 -22.21 15.35 -23.97
N SER A 3 -23.53 15.16 -23.94
CA SER A 3 -24.33 14.89 -22.75
C SER A 3 -23.86 13.62 -22.07
N CYS A 4 -23.29 13.74 -20.86
CA CYS A 4 -23.01 12.62 -19.96
C CYS A 4 -24.33 12.24 -19.26
N ARG A 5 -25.14 11.38 -19.90
CA ARG A 5 -26.36 10.82 -19.30
C ARG A 5 -25.99 9.53 -18.56
N ARG A 6 -25.49 9.65 -17.35
CA ARG A 6 -25.62 8.61 -16.31
C ARG A 6 -25.33 9.26 -14.95
N HIS A 7 -26.33 9.34 -14.13
CA HIS A 7 -26.49 9.92 -12.80
C HIS A 7 -27.02 11.36 -12.78
N ALA A 8 -28.33 11.51 -13.02
CA ALA A 8 -29.09 12.67 -12.57
C ALA A 8 -29.24 12.58 -11.03
N ARG A 9 -28.18 12.83 -10.29
CA ARG A 9 -28.28 13.29 -8.91
C ARG A 9 -27.94 14.77 -8.92
N THR A 10 -28.88 15.59 -8.49
CA THR A 10 -28.68 16.99 -8.17
C THR A 10 -27.72 17.06 -6.98
N GLY A 11 -26.42 17.05 -7.27
CA GLY A 11 -25.36 17.22 -6.28
C GLY A 11 -24.82 18.63 -6.33
N THR A 12 -24.50 19.19 -5.19
CA THR A 12 -23.72 20.43 -5.08
C THR A 12 -22.31 20.20 -5.61
N GLU A 13 -21.59 21.27 -6.04
CA GLU A 13 -20.18 21.19 -6.47
C GLU A 13 -19.30 20.46 -5.44
N ILE A 14 -19.60 20.65 -4.16
CA ILE A 14 -18.91 19.94 -3.06
C ILE A 14 -19.17 18.44 -3.14
N GLY A 15 -20.42 18.00 -3.34
CA GLY A 15 -20.79 16.59 -3.51
C GLY A 15 -20.08 15.94 -4.70
N PHE A 16 -19.97 16.66 -5.82
CA PHE A 16 -19.23 16.20 -6.99
C PHE A 16 -17.73 15.98 -6.68
N VAL A 17 -17.10 16.94 -5.99
CA VAL A 17 -15.69 16.82 -5.61
C VAL A 17 -15.46 15.68 -4.63
N MET A 18 -16.36 15.50 -3.66
CA MET A 18 -16.30 14.38 -2.71
C MET A 18 -16.35 13.02 -3.44
N GLU A 19 -17.28 12.85 -4.37
CA GLU A 19 -17.44 11.59 -5.12
C GLU A 19 -16.32 11.37 -6.14
N HIS A 20 -15.91 12.43 -6.84
CA HIS A 20 -14.91 12.32 -7.90
C HIS A 20 -13.49 12.11 -7.39
N GLN A 21 -13.16 12.68 -6.23
CA GLN A 21 -11.80 12.61 -5.64
C GLN A 21 -11.71 11.74 -4.40
N GLY A 22 -12.82 11.20 -3.91
CA GLY A 22 -12.86 10.36 -2.71
C GLY A 22 -12.55 11.13 -1.43
N LEU A 23 -12.84 12.44 -1.40
CA LEU A 23 -12.53 13.33 -0.27
C LEU A 23 -13.70 13.40 0.71
N GLY A 24 -13.39 13.66 1.99
CA GLY A 24 -14.38 14.04 2.98
C GLY A 24 -14.95 15.45 2.71
N PHE A 25 -16.10 15.79 3.34
CA PHE A 25 -16.76 17.09 3.14
C PHE A 25 -15.82 18.28 3.40
N VAL A 26 -15.08 18.25 4.49
CA VAL A 26 -14.15 19.34 4.89
C VAL A 26 -13.01 19.49 3.89
N GLU A 27 -12.45 18.38 3.43
CA GLU A 27 -11.37 18.35 2.45
C GLU A 27 -11.84 18.86 1.08
N ALA A 28 -13.05 18.49 0.66
CA ALA A 28 -13.65 18.97 -0.57
C ALA A 28 -13.92 20.47 -0.53
N VAL A 29 -14.41 20.99 0.60
CA VAL A 29 -14.63 22.44 0.82
C VAL A 29 -13.30 23.19 0.80
N GLN A 30 -12.26 22.67 1.46
CA GLN A 30 -10.93 23.29 1.46
C GLN A 30 -10.35 23.37 0.05
N LEU A 31 -10.42 22.27 -0.70
CA LEU A 31 -9.93 22.21 -2.07
C LEU A 31 -10.62 23.23 -3.00
N LEU A 32 -11.94 23.38 -2.84
CA LEU A 32 -12.71 24.36 -3.63
C LEU A 32 -12.38 25.80 -3.22
N ALA A 33 -12.24 26.05 -1.92
CA ALA A 33 -11.85 27.37 -1.40
C ALA A 33 -10.45 27.79 -1.87
N ASP A 34 -9.49 26.89 -1.84
CA ASP A 34 -8.12 27.14 -2.33
C ASP A 34 -8.10 27.50 -3.82
N ARG A 35 -8.97 26.87 -4.61
CA ARG A 35 -9.09 27.17 -6.07
C ARG A 35 -9.63 28.56 -6.37
N VAL A 36 -10.45 29.10 -5.50
CA VAL A 36 -11.04 30.44 -5.68
C VAL A 36 -10.36 31.49 -4.82
N GLY A 37 -9.24 31.14 -4.16
CA GLY A 37 -8.47 32.05 -3.31
C GLY A 37 -9.19 32.47 -2.02
N MET A 38 -10.16 31.67 -1.57
CA MET A 38 -10.90 31.91 -0.32
C MET A 38 -10.29 31.10 0.81
N SER A 39 -10.12 31.70 1.99
CA SER A 39 -9.81 30.97 3.21
C SER A 39 -11.10 30.47 3.87
N VAL A 40 -11.19 29.16 4.13
CA VAL A 40 -12.27 28.60 4.93
C VAL A 40 -12.03 28.99 6.39
N PRO A 41 -12.92 29.75 7.05
CA PRO A 41 -12.76 30.04 8.46
C PRO A 41 -12.78 28.74 9.26
N ASN A 42 -11.70 28.44 9.98
CA ASN A 42 -11.70 27.35 10.94
C ASN A 42 -12.58 27.75 12.14
N VAL A 43 -13.84 27.41 12.10
CA VAL A 43 -14.87 27.74 13.13
C VAL A 43 -14.71 26.89 14.41
N ARG A 44 -13.66 26.08 14.50
CA ARG A 44 -13.31 25.45 15.79
C ARG A 44 -12.11 26.18 16.35
N GLU A 45 -12.32 26.84 17.50
CA GLU A 45 -11.22 27.13 18.43
C GLU A 45 -10.49 25.79 18.65
N GLU A 46 -9.43 25.54 17.87
CA GLU A 46 -8.65 24.33 18.03
C GLU A 46 -8.02 24.39 19.42
N ASN A 47 -8.43 23.48 20.26
CA ASN A 47 -7.74 23.26 21.52
C ASN A 47 -6.25 23.06 21.18
N PRO A 48 -5.32 23.92 21.68
CA PRO A 48 -3.90 23.87 21.35
C PRO A 48 -3.29 22.49 21.59
N GLN A 49 -3.81 21.74 22.57
CA GLN A 49 -3.39 20.36 22.84
C GLN A 49 -3.83 19.39 21.73
N ALA A 50 -5.05 19.54 21.20
CA ALA A 50 -5.53 18.71 20.10
C ALA A 50 -4.78 19.00 18.79
N ALA A 51 -4.45 20.27 18.53
CA ALA A 51 -3.62 20.67 17.40
C ALA A 51 -2.20 20.09 17.50
N ALA A 52 -1.57 20.18 18.68
CA ALA A 52 -0.25 19.60 18.94
C ALA A 52 -0.25 18.06 18.77
N GLN A 53 -1.28 17.38 19.27
CA GLN A 53 -1.42 15.92 19.11
C GLN A 53 -1.59 15.52 17.65
N ARG A 54 -2.37 16.27 16.86
CA ARG A 54 -2.53 16.01 15.40
C ARG A 54 -1.22 16.23 14.67
N ALA A 55 -0.48 17.31 15.00
CA ALA A 55 0.83 17.58 14.40
C ALA A 55 1.84 16.47 14.73
N ALA A 56 1.91 16.03 15.99
CA ALA A 56 2.77 14.93 16.41
C ALA A 56 2.43 13.62 15.70
N LYS A 57 1.13 13.27 15.61
CA LYS A 57 0.67 12.09 14.89
C LYS A 57 1.02 12.15 13.40
N LYS A 58 0.83 13.30 12.77
CA LYS A 58 1.20 13.51 11.36
C LYS A 58 2.70 13.36 11.15
N GLN A 59 3.51 13.93 12.02
CA GLN A 59 4.97 13.80 11.97
C GLN A 59 5.42 12.34 12.15
N GLN A 60 4.84 11.62 13.10
CA GLN A 60 5.11 10.19 13.29
C GLN A 60 4.75 9.40 12.02
N GLN A 61 3.58 9.63 11.45
CA GLN A 61 3.15 8.96 10.23
C GLN A 61 4.13 9.22 9.07
N GLN A 62 4.54 10.48 8.84
CA GLN A 62 5.52 10.82 7.81
C GLN A 62 6.87 10.12 8.02
N THR A 63 7.31 9.99 9.27
CA THR A 63 8.54 9.26 9.61
C THR A 63 8.42 7.77 9.25
N LEU A 64 7.29 7.14 9.59
CA LEU A 64 7.04 5.73 9.26
C LEU A 64 6.94 5.51 7.74
N GLU A 65 6.28 6.41 7.00
CA GLU A 65 6.20 6.36 5.53
C GLU A 65 7.60 6.42 4.89
N GLN A 66 8.48 7.31 5.38
CA GLN A 66 9.86 7.40 4.91
C GLN A 66 10.66 6.13 5.17
N VAL A 67 10.50 5.53 6.36
CA VAL A 67 11.17 4.27 6.72
C VAL A 67 10.72 3.12 5.80
N VAL A 68 9.42 2.94 5.62
CA VAL A 68 8.89 1.86 4.79
C VAL A 68 9.28 2.06 3.31
N GLN A 69 9.27 3.30 2.82
CA GLN A 69 9.71 3.61 1.45
C GLN A 69 11.21 3.35 1.26
N ALA A 70 12.06 3.74 2.21
CA ALA A 70 13.50 3.47 2.14
C ALA A 70 13.82 1.97 2.18
N ALA A 71 13.08 1.20 3.00
CA ALA A 71 13.18 -0.25 3.02
C ALA A 71 12.75 -0.88 1.68
N CYS A 72 11.68 -0.35 1.05
CA CYS A 72 11.23 -0.79 -0.28
C CYS A 72 12.34 -0.61 -1.31
N THR A 73 12.91 0.59 -1.41
CA THR A 73 14.01 0.89 -2.32
C THR A 73 15.23 -0.02 -2.07
N PHE A 74 15.55 -0.29 -0.81
CA PHE A 74 16.61 -1.23 -0.47
C PHE A 74 16.32 -2.63 -1.01
N TYR A 75 15.12 -3.17 -0.76
CA TYR A 75 14.75 -4.51 -1.23
C TYR A 75 14.71 -4.61 -2.76
N GLU A 76 14.20 -3.60 -3.45
CA GLU A 76 14.23 -3.52 -4.92
C GLU A 76 15.66 -3.60 -5.45
N GLN A 77 16.61 -2.90 -4.83
CA GLN A 77 18.03 -2.92 -5.21
C GLN A 77 18.74 -4.27 -4.90
N GLN A 78 18.26 -5.02 -3.91
CA GLN A 78 18.83 -6.32 -3.55
C GLN A 78 18.40 -7.44 -4.52
N LEU A 79 17.25 -7.34 -5.15
CA LEU A 79 16.74 -8.40 -6.03
C LEU A 79 17.70 -8.74 -7.19
N PRO A 80 18.17 -7.78 -8.01
CA PRO A 80 19.11 -8.08 -9.09
C PRO A 80 20.50 -8.49 -8.60
N ARG A 81 20.84 -8.21 -7.32
CA ARG A 81 22.13 -8.59 -6.71
C ARG A 81 22.14 -10.02 -6.16
N SER A 82 20.97 -10.67 -6.08
CA SER A 82 20.82 -12.05 -5.63
C SER A 82 20.43 -12.95 -6.82
N PRO A 83 21.37 -13.71 -7.39
CA PRO A 83 21.07 -14.62 -8.52
C PRO A 83 19.96 -15.61 -8.19
N GLN A 84 19.93 -16.14 -6.96
CA GLN A 84 18.91 -17.07 -6.51
C GLN A 84 17.52 -16.41 -6.48
N ALA A 85 17.41 -15.22 -5.89
CA ALA A 85 16.14 -14.50 -5.82
C ALA A 85 15.66 -14.06 -7.21
N TRP A 86 16.56 -13.59 -8.06
CA TRP A 86 16.27 -13.24 -9.45
C TRP A 86 15.77 -14.44 -10.26
N GLN A 87 16.51 -15.56 -10.20
CA GLN A 87 16.11 -16.80 -10.87
C GLN A 87 14.76 -17.31 -10.38
N TYR A 88 14.49 -17.14 -9.08
CA TYR A 88 13.21 -17.54 -8.50
C TYR A 88 12.04 -16.77 -9.14
N VAL A 89 12.09 -15.42 -9.21
CA VAL A 89 11.00 -14.61 -9.76
C VAL A 89 10.85 -14.77 -11.26
N THR A 90 11.97 -14.82 -12.01
CA THR A 90 11.95 -15.03 -13.47
C THR A 90 11.53 -16.45 -13.83
N GLY A 91 11.94 -17.46 -13.05
CA GLY A 91 11.50 -18.84 -13.19
C GLY A 91 9.99 -19.05 -12.95
N ARG A 92 9.32 -18.08 -12.30
CA ARG A 92 7.87 -18.00 -12.18
C ARG A 92 7.20 -17.30 -13.37
N GLY A 93 7.95 -16.93 -14.39
CA GLY A 93 7.46 -16.29 -15.61
C GLY A 93 7.29 -14.77 -15.48
N LEU A 94 7.80 -14.12 -14.43
CA LEU A 94 7.71 -12.69 -14.29
C LEU A 94 8.77 -11.98 -15.13
N SER A 95 8.36 -11.03 -15.96
CA SER A 95 9.27 -10.19 -16.73
C SER A 95 9.90 -9.09 -15.87
N PRO A 96 11.06 -8.54 -16.27
CA PRO A 96 11.66 -7.39 -15.59
C PRO A 96 10.73 -6.20 -15.46
N GLU A 97 9.88 -5.97 -16.46
CA GLU A 97 8.92 -4.85 -16.50
C GLU A 97 7.85 -5.03 -15.43
N ILE A 98 7.30 -6.24 -15.27
CA ILE A 98 6.28 -6.51 -14.24
C ILE A 98 6.89 -6.50 -12.85
N ILE A 99 8.12 -7.00 -12.69
CA ILE A 99 8.88 -6.94 -11.43
C ILE A 99 9.06 -5.48 -11.00
N ALA A 100 9.47 -4.60 -11.92
CA ALA A 100 9.64 -3.18 -11.65
C ALA A 100 8.30 -2.47 -11.39
N HIS A 101 7.25 -2.79 -12.16
CA HIS A 101 5.92 -2.20 -12.00
C HIS A 101 5.34 -2.43 -10.61
N TYR A 102 5.49 -3.64 -10.07
CA TYR A 102 5.03 -3.98 -8.73
C TYR A 102 6.06 -3.67 -7.63
N GLY A 103 7.28 -3.24 -7.98
CA GLY A 103 8.35 -2.95 -7.02
C GLY A 103 8.82 -4.20 -6.26
N ILE A 104 8.81 -5.37 -6.92
CA ILE A 104 9.18 -6.62 -6.29
C ILE A 104 10.67 -6.57 -5.92
N GLY A 105 10.98 -6.90 -4.67
CA GLY A 105 12.32 -6.85 -4.11
C GLY A 105 12.76 -8.16 -3.46
N TYR A 106 13.90 -8.09 -2.81
CA TYR A 106 14.45 -9.20 -2.02
C TYR A 106 14.98 -8.72 -0.68
N ALA A 107 14.55 -9.34 0.40
CA ALA A 107 15.12 -9.17 1.73
C ALA A 107 16.28 -10.17 1.89
N PRO A 108 17.53 -9.71 2.00
CA PRO A 108 18.68 -10.58 2.10
C PRO A 108 18.65 -11.48 3.34
N GLU A 109 19.49 -12.52 3.31
CA GLU A 109 19.81 -13.30 4.52
C GLU A 109 20.53 -12.44 5.54
N GLY A 110 20.40 -12.83 6.82
CA GLY A 110 21.05 -12.16 7.93
C GLY A 110 20.05 -11.61 8.93
N TRP A 111 20.58 -11.21 10.09
CA TRP A 111 19.74 -10.73 11.19
C TRP A 111 19.33 -9.27 11.04
N SER A 112 20.20 -8.45 10.40
CA SER A 112 20.01 -6.99 10.31
C SER A 112 20.49 -6.37 9.00
N PRO A 113 20.11 -6.89 7.81
CA PRO A 113 20.45 -6.26 6.53
C PRO A 113 20.03 -4.80 6.41
N LEU A 114 18.93 -4.39 7.03
CA LEU A 114 18.46 -3.00 7.03
C LEU A 114 19.40 -2.03 7.76
N ALA A 115 20.32 -2.52 8.60
CA ALA A 115 21.37 -1.68 9.20
C ALA A 115 22.29 -1.01 8.16
N GLN A 116 22.30 -1.51 6.91
CA GLN A 116 23.05 -0.88 5.80
C GLN A 116 22.41 0.44 5.35
N VAL A 117 21.12 0.62 5.60
CA VAL A 117 20.33 1.78 5.13
C VAL A 117 19.98 2.72 6.28
N PHE A 118 19.76 2.16 7.48
CA PHE A 118 19.27 2.92 8.62
C PHE A 118 20.35 3.12 9.69
N GLN A 119 20.56 4.38 10.03
CA GLN A 119 21.45 4.79 11.12
C GLN A 119 20.73 5.84 11.98
N PRO A 120 20.51 5.61 13.27
CA PRO A 120 20.85 4.43 14.04
C PRO A 120 20.00 3.20 13.69
N TYR A 121 20.58 2.00 13.89
CA TYR A 121 19.86 0.73 13.78
C TYR A 121 20.00 -0.05 15.10
N PRO A 122 18.89 -0.61 15.63
CA PRO A 122 17.51 -0.31 15.23
C PRO A 122 17.05 1.06 15.75
N SER A 123 16.03 1.62 15.11
CA SER A 123 15.34 2.82 15.59
C SER A 123 13.90 2.52 15.99
N ALA A 124 13.28 3.36 16.82
CA ALA A 124 11.87 3.23 17.19
C ALA A 124 10.97 3.19 15.93
N ALA A 125 11.26 4.00 14.93
CA ALA A 125 10.50 4.03 13.68
C ALA A 125 10.56 2.72 12.89
N LEU A 126 11.68 1.99 12.93
CA LEU A 126 11.80 0.64 12.33
C LEU A 126 10.95 -0.39 13.07
N ILE A 127 10.85 -0.29 14.39
CA ILE A 127 10.00 -1.16 15.21
C ILE A 127 8.53 -0.82 14.98
N ASP A 128 8.16 0.46 15.08
CA ASP A 128 6.78 0.95 14.92
C ASP A 128 6.22 0.69 13.49
N SER A 129 7.09 0.68 12.47
CA SER A 129 6.71 0.32 11.10
C SER A 129 6.66 -1.20 10.87
N GLY A 130 7.00 -2.01 11.86
CA GLY A 130 7.03 -3.47 11.77
C GLY A 130 8.15 -4.03 10.88
N MET A 131 9.18 -3.24 10.57
CA MET A 131 10.34 -3.69 9.79
C MET A 131 11.35 -4.44 10.65
N VAL A 132 11.43 -4.10 11.93
CA VAL A 132 12.28 -4.77 12.92
C VAL A 132 11.40 -5.38 14.01
N LEU A 133 11.74 -6.58 14.42
CA LEU A 133 11.17 -7.26 15.56
C LEU A 133 12.02 -6.98 16.80
N ASP A 134 11.36 -6.69 17.91
CA ASP A 134 11.98 -6.67 19.24
C ASP A 134 11.40 -7.85 20.05
N ASN A 135 12.24 -8.84 20.29
CA ASN A 135 11.88 -10.01 21.06
C ASN A 135 12.79 -10.12 22.26
N GLU A 136 12.32 -9.69 23.42
CA GLU A 136 13.06 -9.72 24.71
C GLU A 136 14.46 -9.07 24.62
N GLY A 137 14.54 -7.92 23.91
CA GLY A 137 15.79 -7.18 23.72
C GLY A 137 16.67 -7.69 22.56
N ARG A 138 16.25 -8.73 21.85
CA ARG A 138 16.87 -9.15 20.59
C ARG A 138 16.15 -8.46 19.44
N GLN A 139 16.84 -7.55 18.78
CA GLN A 139 16.30 -6.76 17.69
C GLN A 139 16.88 -7.21 16.36
N TYR A 140 16.00 -7.53 15.40
CA TYR A 140 16.37 -8.06 14.10
C TYR A 140 15.33 -7.77 13.03
N ASP A 141 15.74 -7.80 11.76
CA ASP A 141 14.86 -7.58 10.64
C ASP A 141 13.73 -8.61 10.59
N ARG A 142 12.50 -8.14 10.40
CA ARG A 142 11.32 -9.00 10.26
C ARG A 142 11.40 -9.88 9.03
N PHE A 143 11.82 -9.30 7.91
CA PHE A 143 11.89 -10.00 6.63
C PHE A 143 13.33 -10.38 6.34
N ARG A 144 13.57 -11.67 6.17
CA ARG A 144 14.89 -12.27 5.93
C ARG A 144 14.75 -13.41 4.92
N HIS A 145 15.61 -13.45 3.91
CA HIS A 145 15.61 -14.47 2.85
C HIS A 145 14.23 -14.63 2.20
N ARG A 146 13.62 -13.50 1.75
CA ARG A 146 12.28 -13.47 1.19
C ARG A 146 12.20 -12.59 -0.05
N ILE A 147 11.42 -13.04 -1.03
CA ILE A 147 10.91 -12.15 -2.09
C ILE A 147 9.90 -11.21 -1.45
N MET A 148 10.06 -9.91 -1.70
CA MET A 148 9.29 -8.83 -1.10
C MET A 148 8.27 -8.26 -2.08
N PHE A 149 7.04 -8.16 -1.63
CA PHE A 149 5.91 -7.56 -2.35
C PHE A 149 5.47 -6.32 -1.58
N PRO A 150 5.80 -5.10 -2.05
CA PRO A 150 5.35 -3.89 -1.37
C PRO A 150 3.84 -3.77 -1.48
N ILE A 151 3.21 -3.47 -0.35
CA ILE A 151 1.77 -3.19 -0.28
C ILE A 151 1.62 -1.68 -0.31
N ARG A 152 0.81 -1.18 -1.26
CA ARG A 152 0.59 0.25 -1.45
C ARG A 152 -0.82 0.64 -1.03
N ASN A 153 -0.95 1.84 -0.47
CA ASN A 153 -2.26 2.46 -0.32
C ASN A 153 -2.79 2.94 -1.68
N ILE A 154 -4.02 3.43 -1.71
CA ILE A 154 -4.65 3.89 -2.96
C ILE A 154 -3.90 5.05 -3.64
N SER A 155 -3.12 5.83 -2.89
CA SER A 155 -2.28 6.92 -3.40
C SER A 155 -0.93 6.46 -3.96
N GLY A 156 -0.59 5.16 -3.81
CA GLY A 156 0.66 4.58 -4.29
C GLY A 156 1.81 4.59 -3.27
N GLN A 157 1.60 5.09 -2.07
CA GLN A 157 2.60 5.06 -1.00
C GLN A 157 2.73 3.63 -0.46
N VAL A 158 3.95 3.17 -0.25
CA VAL A 158 4.21 1.88 0.39
C VAL A 158 3.85 1.97 1.87
N ILE A 159 3.02 1.05 2.34
CA ILE A 159 2.50 1.02 3.72
C ILE A 159 2.90 -0.25 4.48
N GLY A 160 3.41 -1.24 3.79
CA GLY A 160 3.85 -2.52 4.36
C GLY A 160 4.32 -3.48 3.28
N PHE A 161 4.54 -4.72 3.66
CA PHE A 161 5.07 -5.76 2.77
C PHE A 161 4.42 -7.11 3.00
N GLY A 162 4.32 -7.90 1.93
CA GLY A 162 4.27 -9.34 1.98
C GLY A 162 5.63 -9.92 1.64
N GLY A 163 6.07 -10.96 2.33
CA GLY A 163 7.33 -11.63 2.08
C GLY A 163 7.14 -13.12 1.85
N ARG A 164 7.63 -13.68 0.73
CA ARG A 164 7.59 -15.10 0.41
C ARG A 164 8.98 -15.70 0.50
N VAL A 165 9.12 -16.82 1.22
CA VAL A 165 10.41 -17.55 1.28
C VAL A 165 10.79 -18.12 -0.09
N LEU A 166 12.09 -18.26 -0.32
CA LEU A 166 12.63 -18.89 -1.53
C LEU A 166 12.69 -20.42 -1.38
N ASP A 167 12.74 -20.91 -0.16
CA ASP A 167 12.84 -22.32 0.23
C ASP A 167 11.53 -22.84 0.84
N ASP A 168 11.58 -23.99 1.50
CA ASP A 168 10.43 -24.61 2.18
C ASP A 168 10.27 -24.19 3.66
N SER A 169 10.99 -23.14 4.08
CA SER A 169 10.90 -22.62 5.45
C SER A 169 9.49 -22.06 5.73
N LYS A 170 9.10 -22.12 7.00
CA LYS A 170 7.78 -21.62 7.44
C LYS A 170 7.93 -20.34 8.25
N PRO A 171 6.97 -19.43 8.18
CA PRO A 171 5.79 -19.45 7.31
C PRO A 171 6.16 -19.13 5.84
N LYS A 172 5.52 -19.81 4.88
CA LYS A 172 5.73 -19.59 3.45
C LYS A 172 5.51 -18.14 3.04
N TYR A 173 4.46 -17.51 3.58
CA TYR A 173 4.16 -16.09 3.44
C TYR A 173 4.16 -15.42 4.81
N LEU A 174 4.75 -14.25 4.88
CA LEU A 174 4.80 -13.39 6.06
C LEU A 174 4.41 -11.98 5.66
N ASN A 175 3.44 -11.39 6.36
CA ASN A 175 3.01 -10.01 6.13
C ASN A 175 3.55 -9.07 7.21
N SER A 176 3.62 -7.78 6.89
CA SER A 176 3.76 -6.75 7.91
C SER A 176 2.69 -6.93 9.00
N PRO A 177 2.98 -6.63 10.26
CA PRO A 177 1.97 -6.54 11.30
C PRO A 177 1.06 -5.35 11.03
N ASP A 178 -0.06 -5.27 11.72
CA ASP A 178 -0.84 -4.04 11.74
C ASP A 178 -0.02 -2.94 12.41
N THR A 179 0.02 -1.77 11.76
CA THR A 179 0.80 -0.60 12.15
C THR A 179 -0.05 0.66 11.96
N PRO A 180 0.41 1.84 12.40
CA PRO A 180 -0.29 3.08 12.08
C PRO A 180 -0.48 3.35 10.58
N LEU A 181 0.33 2.71 9.69
CA LEU A 181 0.22 2.82 8.24
C LEU A 181 -0.60 1.71 7.61
N PHE A 182 -0.64 0.53 8.19
CA PHE A 182 -1.10 -0.70 7.55
C PHE A 182 -2.07 -1.48 8.42
N ASP A 183 -3.22 -1.82 7.86
CA ASP A 183 -4.27 -2.67 8.47
C ASP A 183 -4.69 -3.71 7.43
N LYS A 184 -4.44 -4.99 7.71
CA LYS A 184 -4.75 -6.10 6.80
C LYS A 184 -6.22 -6.20 6.44
N GLY A 185 -7.10 -5.79 7.36
CA GLY A 185 -8.54 -5.82 7.16
C GLY A 185 -9.09 -4.70 6.27
N LYS A 186 -8.25 -3.70 5.95
CA LYS A 186 -8.64 -2.51 5.16
C LYS A 186 -7.79 -2.29 3.91
N ASN A 187 -6.76 -3.08 3.69
CA ASN A 187 -5.89 -2.92 2.55
C ASN A 187 -5.92 -4.16 1.67
N LEU A 188 -5.82 -3.97 0.36
CA LEU A 188 -5.75 -5.02 -0.64
C LEU A 188 -4.46 -4.86 -1.43
N TYR A 189 -3.78 -5.97 -1.71
CA TYR A 189 -2.60 -5.96 -2.58
C TYR A 189 -3.01 -5.72 -4.03
N GLY A 190 -2.23 -4.90 -4.72
CA GLY A 190 -2.41 -4.62 -6.14
C GLY A 190 -3.52 -3.61 -6.45
N LEU A 191 -4.23 -3.05 -5.44
CA LEU A 191 -5.33 -2.13 -5.70
C LEU A 191 -4.87 -0.82 -6.33
N HIS A 192 -3.71 -0.30 -5.95
CA HIS A 192 -3.13 0.90 -6.56
C HIS A 192 -2.78 0.64 -8.03
N GLU A 193 -2.09 -0.45 -8.29
CA GLU A 193 -1.63 -0.87 -9.61
C GLU A 193 -2.81 -1.19 -10.54
N ALA A 194 -3.87 -1.78 -10.01
CA ALA A 194 -5.06 -2.17 -10.76
C ALA A 194 -5.97 -1.00 -11.17
N ARG A 195 -5.84 0.18 -10.58
CA ARG A 195 -6.82 1.29 -10.72
C ARG A 195 -7.19 1.61 -12.16
N GLN A 196 -6.20 1.75 -13.04
CA GLN A 196 -6.47 2.09 -14.44
C GLN A 196 -7.13 0.91 -15.17
N ALA A 197 -6.63 -0.30 -14.99
CA ALA A 197 -7.18 -1.50 -15.60
C ALA A 197 -8.62 -1.78 -15.13
N VAL A 198 -8.94 -1.53 -13.86
CA VAL A 198 -10.30 -1.62 -13.31
C VAL A 198 -11.23 -0.62 -14.00
N LYS A 199 -10.79 0.63 -14.16
CA LYS A 199 -11.56 1.67 -14.82
C LYS A 199 -11.86 1.32 -16.28
N ASP A 200 -10.88 0.75 -16.98
CA ASP A 200 -10.99 0.38 -18.39
C ASP A 200 -11.86 -0.88 -18.58
N ALA A 201 -11.67 -1.89 -17.70
CA ALA A 201 -12.42 -3.15 -17.75
C ALA A 201 -13.79 -3.11 -17.10
N GLY A 202 -14.06 -2.12 -16.22
CA GLY A 202 -15.32 -2.01 -15.47
C GLY A 202 -15.54 -3.12 -14.45
N ARG A 203 -14.48 -3.83 -14.03
CA ARG A 203 -14.56 -4.99 -13.13
C ARG A 203 -13.27 -5.19 -12.34
N ILE A 204 -13.39 -5.93 -11.22
CA ILE A 204 -12.26 -6.37 -10.38
C ILE A 204 -12.32 -7.88 -10.21
N LEU A 205 -11.16 -8.51 -10.28
CA LEU A 205 -10.96 -9.90 -9.92
C LEU A 205 -10.20 -9.97 -8.59
N VAL A 206 -10.78 -10.64 -7.60
CA VAL A 206 -10.17 -10.89 -6.30
C VAL A 206 -9.56 -12.28 -6.31
N VAL A 207 -8.25 -12.37 -6.08
CA VAL A 207 -7.50 -13.63 -6.06
C VAL A 207 -6.88 -13.87 -4.68
N GLU A 208 -6.29 -15.06 -4.47
CA GLU A 208 -5.85 -15.47 -3.13
C GLU A 208 -4.52 -14.84 -2.71
N GLY A 209 -3.58 -14.60 -3.64
CA GLY A 209 -2.23 -14.23 -3.27
C GLY A 209 -1.54 -13.20 -4.15
N TYR A 210 -0.41 -12.71 -3.66
CA TYR A 210 0.44 -11.73 -4.34
C TYR A 210 0.90 -12.18 -5.73
N MET A 211 1.36 -13.44 -5.80
CA MET A 211 1.86 -14.01 -7.06
C MET A 211 0.78 -14.14 -8.10
N ASP A 212 -0.47 -14.42 -7.70
CA ASP A 212 -1.59 -14.54 -8.63
C ASP A 212 -1.91 -13.19 -9.25
N VAL A 213 -1.92 -12.11 -8.44
CA VAL A 213 -2.09 -10.73 -8.94
C VAL A 213 -1.02 -10.39 -9.98
N VAL A 214 0.25 -10.60 -9.62
CA VAL A 214 1.38 -10.24 -10.48
C VAL A 214 1.41 -11.10 -11.75
N ALA A 215 1.16 -12.41 -11.63
CA ALA A 215 1.12 -13.32 -12.77
C ALA A 215 -0.01 -12.98 -13.75
N LEU A 216 -1.20 -12.66 -13.26
CA LEU A 216 -2.31 -12.24 -14.11
C LEU A 216 -2.04 -10.91 -14.81
N ALA A 217 -1.44 -9.95 -14.10
CA ALA A 217 -1.04 -8.67 -14.68
C ALA A 217 0.01 -8.85 -15.80
N GLN A 218 0.95 -9.80 -15.65
CA GLN A 218 1.91 -10.20 -16.68
C GLN A 218 1.24 -10.58 -18.01
N PHE A 219 0.04 -11.17 -17.94
CA PHE A 219 -0.75 -11.58 -19.11
C PHE A 219 -1.83 -10.57 -19.51
N GLY A 220 -1.72 -9.31 -19.03
CA GLY A 220 -2.64 -8.23 -19.40
C GLY A 220 -3.94 -8.18 -18.58
N ILE A 221 -4.11 -9.05 -17.58
CA ILE A 221 -5.25 -9.04 -16.66
C ILE A 221 -4.89 -8.20 -15.42
N GLY A 222 -4.74 -6.89 -15.62
CA GLY A 222 -4.26 -5.96 -14.60
C GLY A 222 -5.30 -5.52 -13.57
N TYR A 223 -6.57 -5.90 -13.72
CA TYR A 223 -7.66 -5.56 -12.79
C TYR A 223 -7.81 -6.56 -11.63
N CYS A 224 -6.69 -7.10 -11.15
CA CYS A 224 -6.64 -8.10 -10.09
C CYS A 224 -6.14 -7.51 -8.77
N VAL A 225 -6.72 -7.97 -7.66
CA VAL A 225 -6.30 -7.63 -6.29
C VAL A 225 -6.31 -8.87 -5.42
N ALA A 226 -5.59 -8.84 -4.30
CA ALA A 226 -5.61 -9.94 -3.35
C ALA A 226 -5.80 -9.46 -1.90
N ALA A 227 -6.48 -10.27 -1.09
CA ALA A 227 -6.51 -10.11 0.36
C ALA A 227 -5.16 -10.50 0.97
N LEU A 228 -4.85 -9.96 2.14
CA LEU A 228 -3.51 -10.03 2.75
C LEU A 228 -3.39 -11.16 3.79
N GLY A 229 -3.63 -12.40 3.36
CA GLY A 229 -3.52 -13.58 4.22
C GLY A 229 -4.68 -13.74 5.21
N THR A 230 -5.79 -13.09 4.94
CA THR A 230 -7.07 -13.20 5.67
C THR A 230 -8.20 -13.40 4.67
N ALA A 231 -9.35 -13.88 5.14
CA ALA A 231 -10.57 -13.86 4.33
C ALA A 231 -10.93 -12.42 3.95
N THR A 232 -11.61 -12.24 2.82
CA THR A 232 -12.12 -10.94 2.39
C THR A 232 -13.07 -10.37 3.44
N THR A 233 -12.76 -9.17 3.95
CA THR A 233 -13.56 -8.50 4.99
C THR A 233 -14.68 -7.66 4.38
N ALA A 234 -15.67 -7.26 5.21
CA ALA A 234 -16.69 -6.30 4.80
C ALA A 234 -16.09 -4.94 4.37
N GLU A 235 -14.98 -4.53 4.97
CA GLU A 235 -14.28 -3.29 4.57
C GLU A 235 -13.59 -3.45 3.20
N HIS A 236 -13.01 -4.61 2.90
CA HIS A 236 -12.50 -4.90 1.55
C HIS A 236 -13.61 -4.80 0.52
N VAL A 237 -14.78 -5.38 0.76
CA VAL A 237 -15.93 -5.28 -0.16
C VAL A 237 -16.35 -3.83 -0.37
N LYS A 238 -16.45 -3.03 0.70
CA LYS A 238 -16.77 -1.60 0.59
C LYS A 238 -15.75 -0.84 -0.26
N ILE A 239 -14.47 -1.14 -0.11
CA ILE A 239 -13.39 -0.52 -0.89
C ILE A 239 -13.53 -0.89 -2.37
N LEU A 240 -13.75 -2.17 -2.66
CA LEU A 240 -13.92 -2.68 -4.02
C LEU A 240 -15.15 -2.10 -4.70
N MET A 241 -16.30 -2.02 -4.00
CA MET A 241 -17.53 -1.43 -4.52
C MET A 241 -17.45 0.07 -4.83
N ARG A 242 -16.46 0.77 -4.28
CA ARG A 242 -16.16 2.16 -4.67
C ARG A 242 -15.43 2.26 -6.01
N GLN A 243 -14.81 1.17 -6.46
CA GLN A 243 -14.05 1.14 -7.71
C GLN A 243 -14.92 0.68 -8.90
N THR A 244 -15.80 -0.31 -8.66
CA THR A 244 -16.69 -0.89 -9.69
C THR A 244 -17.85 -1.64 -9.06
N ASP A 245 -18.94 -1.81 -9.84
CA ASP A 245 -20.09 -2.63 -9.44
C ASP A 245 -19.91 -4.13 -9.77
N SER A 246 -18.85 -4.50 -10.51
CA SER A 246 -18.62 -5.88 -10.96
C SER A 246 -17.37 -6.46 -10.27
N ILE A 247 -17.58 -7.29 -9.27
CA ILE A 247 -16.52 -7.92 -8.47
C ILE A 247 -16.65 -9.44 -8.61
N TYR A 248 -15.55 -10.10 -8.93
CA TYR A 248 -15.45 -11.56 -9.09
C TYR A 248 -14.46 -12.11 -8.05
N PHE A 249 -14.80 -13.26 -7.47
CA PHE A 249 -13.98 -13.99 -6.51
C PHE A 249 -13.62 -15.36 -7.06
#